data_af92970d7de94f2d16500646c484d1a9
#
_entry.id   af92970d7de94f2d16500646c484d1a9
#
_cell.length_a   1.000
_cell.length_b   1.000
_cell.length_c   1.000
_cell.angle_alpha   90.00
_cell.angle_beta   90.00
_cell.angle_gamma   90.00
#
_symmetry.space_group_name_H-M   'P 1'
#
loop_
_entity.id
_entity.type
_entity.pdbx_description
1 polymer ?
#
loop_
_entity_poly.entity_id
_entity_poly.type
_entity_poly.pdbx_seq_one_letter_code
_entity_poly.pdbx_strand_id
1 'polypeptide(L)'
;MKDLLKKIDTRFFGIIVFNFGLILAELLYLLLRFQYLNAQIPLWMGMPWGTQQLAPKAHIFIIPVVATLVVSVGLYFTFNAINKFQRYGDSAIIAAVSTTNLLLAYSVIRIIRVASKIHEPLFDPRFNQIFTPALFSFVIVYFLAPKLIEIFKERGLVTDPQTHSHPGMILKKPSARGGGMIFTIGVLLTAIFFVKPSPMIIGILVSAVFAAVLGYIDDVQNTKPISKFAWLENPVKRVFLQGLVVLPLIIGGVVMKTVNNPFSGQVFLDAWKLNLFGVEMAPIAIIITVVWVVWIINLLSWSNGVDGQYSGIIGIAGLMVAIMTLRLLHFDPAQKDMMELAAIVAGASLGLLPYSWHPSQIMWGFGAISAGIILAALSVVSQAKIATSIIVLTVPFLD
;
A
#
# COMPACT_ATOMS: atom_id res chain seq x y z
N MET A 1 31.95 15.58 3.27
CA MET A 1 30.63 15.09 2.79
C MET A 1 30.24 13.75 3.40
N LYS A 2 31.11 12.71 3.44
CA LYS A 2 30.81 11.41 4.09
C LYS A 2 30.58 11.51 5.62
N ASP A 3 31.27 12.41 6.32
CA ASP A 3 31.10 12.58 7.78
C ASP A 3 29.87 13.41 8.15
N LEU A 4 29.40 14.28 7.26
CA LEU A 4 28.11 14.98 7.41
C LEU A 4 26.92 14.02 7.28
N LEU A 5 26.97 13.07 6.35
CA LEU A 5 25.91 12.08 6.15
C LEU A 5 25.80 11.06 7.31
N LYS A 6 26.92 10.81 8.04
CA LYS A 6 26.93 9.94 9.22
C LYS A 6 26.27 10.56 10.46
N LYS A 7 26.12 11.88 10.51
CA LYS A 7 25.51 12.63 11.62
C LYS A 7 24.00 12.90 11.42
N ILE A 8 23.45 12.61 10.24
CA ILE A 8 22.04 12.84 9.97
C ILE A 8 21.26 11.65 10.55
N ASP A 9 20.53 11.89 11.65
CA ASP A 9 19.54 10.96 12.19
C ASP A 9 18.49 10.68 11.09
N THR A 10 18.02 9.43 10.99
CA THR A 10 17.04 8.99 9.99
C THR A 10 15.76 9.83 9.99
N ARG A 11 15.40 10.41 11.14
CA ARG A 11 14.27 11.35 11.28
C ARG A 11 14.54 12.66 10.53
N PHE A 12 15.75 13.16 10.61
CA PHE A 12 16.17 14.41 9.96
C PHE A 12 16.18 14.25 8.45
N PHE A 13 16.67 13.12 7.96
CA PHE A 13 16.66 12.80 6.54
C PHE A 13 15.22 12.76 5.98
N GLY A 14 14.27 12.15 6.70
CA GLY A 14 12.85 12.12 6.29
C GLY A 14 12.25 13.52 6.14
N ILE A 15 12.58 14.45 7.02
CA ILE A 15 12.09 15.83 6.98
C ILE A 15 12.68 16.60 5.80
N ILE A 16 13.98 16.41 5.51
CA ILE A 16 14.63 17.00 4.33
C ILE A 16 13.94 16.53 3.06
N VAL A 17 13.77 15.20 2.92
CA VAL A 17 13.12 14.60 1.76
C VAL A 17 11.68 15.10 1.61
N PHE A 18 10.93 15.21 2.70
CA PHE A 18 9.57 15.76 2.69
C PHE A 18 9.52 17.18 2.15
N ASN A 19 10.36 18.09 2.67
CA ASN A 19 10.32 19.49 2.28
C ASN A 19 10.79 19.73 0.84
N PHE A 20 11.87 19.08 0.39
CA PHE A 20 12.31 19.18 -1.00
C PHE A 20 11.39 18.44 -1.95
N GLY A 21 10.79 17.32 -1.54
CA GLY A 21 9.76 16.61 -2.28
C GLY A 21 8.52 17.48 -2.51
N LEU A 22 8.09 18.24 -1.49
CA LEU A 22 6.97 19.16 -1.60
C LEU A 22 7.28 20.31 -2.59
N ILE A 23 8.48 20.90 -2.55
CA ILE A 23 8.91 21.93 -3.51
C ILE A 23 8.95 21.35 -4.93
N LEU A 24 9.44 20.14 -5.10
CA LEU A 24 9.45 19.48 -6.40
C LEU A 24 8.03 19.25 -6.94
N ALA A 25 7.12 18.77 -6.07
CA ALA A 25 5.72 18.57 -6.43
C ALA A 25 5.03 19.89 -6.80
N GLU A 26 5.31 20.97 -6.06
CA GLU A 26 4.87 22.33 -6.34
C GLU A 26 5.35 22.81 -7.72
N LEU A 27 6.64 22.65 -8.02
CA LEU A 27 7.23 23.01 -9.31
C LEU A 27 6.60 22.21 -10.45
N LEU A 28 6.43 20.90 -10.29
CA LEU A 28 5.81 20.05 -11.30
C LEU A 28 4.37 20.49 -11.56
N TYR A 29 3.59 20.71 -10.50
CA TYR A 29 2.21 21.20 -10.62
C TYR A 29 2.14 22.54 -11.35
N LEU A 30 3.04 23.47 -11.02
CA LEU A 30 3.13 24.77 -11.64
C LEU A 30 3.50 24.67 -13.12
N LEU A 31 4.51 23.86 -13.48
CA LEU A 31 4.92 23.65 -14.87
C LEU A 31 3.78 23.07 -15.71
N LEU A 32 3.05 22.07 -15.19
CA LEU A 32 1.92 21.44 -15.88
C LEU A 32 0.75 22.43 -16.12
N ARG A 33 0.58 23.40 -15.22
CA ARG A 33 -0.52 24.38 -15.31
C ARG A 33 -0.13 25.72 -15.94
N PHE A 34 1.15 26.02 -16.08
CA PHE A 34 1.64 27.33 -16.49
C PHE A 34 1.09 27.84 -17.82
N GLN A 35 0.95 26.94 -18.80
CA GLN A 35 0.39 27.29 -20.11
C GLN A 35 -1.06 27.74 -20.06
N TYR A 36 -1.82 27.26 -19.08
CA TYR A 36 -3.24 27.55 -18.89
C TYR A 36 -3.52 28.76 -18.02
N LEU A 37 -2.48 29.40 -17.46
CA LEU A 37 -2.62 30.61 -16.65
C LEU A 37 -2.90 31.83 -17.54
N ASN A 38 -3.72 32.75 -17.03
CA ASN A 38 -3.87 34.07 -17.62
C ASN A 38 -2.55 34.83 -17.63
N ALA A 39 -2.36 35.79 -18.53
CA ALA A 39 -1.15 36.60 -18.62
C ALA A 39 -0.81 37.32 -17.30
N GLN A 40 -1.86 37.74 -16.57
CA GLN A 40 -1.78 38.33 -15.24
C GLN A 40 -2.48 37.41 -14.24
N ILE A 41 -1.89 37.24 -13.07
CA ILE A 41 -2.36 36.37 -12.00
C ILE A 41 -2.46 37.18 -10.68
N PRO A 42 -3.39 36.84 -9.77
CA PRO A 42 -3.49 37.50 -8.47
C PRO A 42 -2.44 36.97 -7.50
N LEU A 43 -1.19 37.41 -7.70
CA LEU A 43 -0.05 36.98 -6.88
C LEU A 43 -0.08 37.63 -5.49
N TRP A 44 -0.52 38.89 -5.43
CA TRP A 44 -0.51 39.71 -4.22
C TRP A 44 -1.89 39.80 -3.57
N MET A 45 -2.49 38.67 -3.22
CA MET A 45 -3.84 38.59 -2.67
C MET A 45 -4.06 39.39 -1.37
N GLY A 46 -3.01 39.76 -0.66
CA GLY A 46 -3.07 40.60 0.54
C GLY A 46 -3.19 42.12 0.26
N MET A 47 -3.05 42.53 -1.01
CA MET A 47 -3.20 43.93 -1.40
C MET A 47 -4.69 44.27 -1.61
N PRO A 48 -5.05 45.57 -1.56
CA PRO A 48 -6.42 46.01 -1.89
C PRO A 48 -6.87 45.54 -3.27
N TRP A 49 -8.17 45.37 -3.46
CA TRP A 49 -8.77 44.93 -4.71
C TRP A 49 -8.31 45.79 -5.91
N GLY A 50 -8.08 45.13 -7.04
CA GLY A 50 -7.76 45.79 -8.30
C GLY A 50 -6.41 45.36 -8.88
N THR A 51 -5.84 46.23 -9.72
CA THR A 51 -4.58 45.94 -10.47
C THR A 51 -3.38 45.72 -9.57
N GLN A 52 -3.40 46.23 -8.33
CA GLN A 52 -2.32 46.00 -7.36
C GLN A 52 -2.12 44.56 -6.93
N GLN A 53 -3.14 43.74 -7.06
CA GLN A 53 -3.06 42.30 -6.77
C GLN A 53 -2.43 41.50 -7.91
N LEU A 54 -2.38 42.07 -9.11
CA LEU A 54 -2.01 41.37 -10.33
C LEU A 54 -0.49 41.46 -10.59
N ALA A 55 0.06 40.36 -11.03
CA ALA A 55 1.43 40.27 -11.51
C ALA A 55 1.51 39.41 -12.78
N PRO A 56 2.53 39.60 -13.63
CA PRO A 56 2.78 38.70 -14.74
C PRO A 56 2.90 37.26 -14.27
N LYS A 57 2.31 36.33 -15.02
CA LYS A 57 2.26 34.89 -14.62
C LYS A 57 3.63 34.27 -14.31
N ALA A 58 4.71 34.78 -14.94
CA ALA A 58 6.07 34.30 -14.67
C ALA A 58 6.52 34.56 -13.22
N HIS A 59 5.96 35.56 -12.54
CA HIS A 59 6.31 35.86 -11.16
C HIS A 59 5.84 34.78 -10.17
N ILE A 60 4.96 33.87 -10.55
CA ILE A 60 4.52 32.75 -9.68
C ILE A 60 5.71 31.87 -9.26
N PHE A 61 6.77 31.78 -10.07
CA PHE A 61 7.98 31.03 -9.73
C PHE A 61 8.77 31.62 -8.55
N ILE A 62 8.42 32.84 -8.11
CA ILE A 62 8.99 33.41 -6.87
C ILE A 62 8.62 32.54 -5.67
N ILE A 63 7.42 31.92 -5.65
CA ILE A 63 6.96 31.15 -4.49
C ILE A 63 7.85 29.91 -4.24
N PRO A 64 8.10 29.00 -5.20
CA PRO A 64 9.02 27.88 -4.97
C PRO A 64 10.47 28.32 -4.74
N VAL A 65 10.92 29.45 -5.27
CA VAL A 65 12.23 30.02 -4.93
C VAL A 65 12.28 30.44 -3.47
N VAL A 66 11.27 31.15 -2.98
CA VAL A 66 11.15 31.52 -1.55
C VAL A 66 11.06 30.27 -0.68
N ALA A 67 10.27 29.27 -1.08
CA ALA A 67 10.17 28.00 -0.37
C ALA A 67 11.54 27.31 -0.23
N THR A 68 12.32 27.29 -1.32
CA THR A 68 13.68 26.73 -1.32
C THR A 68 14.60 27.50 -0.38
N LEU A 69 14.54 28.83 -0.37
CA LEU A 69 15.33 29.67 0.54
C LEU A 69 14.93 29.41 2.00
N VAL A 70 13.64 29.41 2.31
CA VAL A 70 13.14 29.17 3.68
C VAL A 70 13.59 27.80 4.19
N VAL A 71 13.47 26.75 3.38
CA VAL A 71 13.90 25.39 3.74
C VAL A 71 15.42 25.35 3.93
N SER A 72 16.20 25.92 3.00
CA SER A 72 17.66 25.89 3.07
C SER A 72 18.20 26.65 4.28
N VAL A 73 17.66 27.86 4.54
CA VAL A 73 18.02 28.67 5.69
C VAL A 73 17.62 28.00 7.00
N GLY A 74 16.42 27.46 7.06
CA GLY A 74 15.96 26.73 8.25
C GLY A 74 16.81 25.51 8.56
N LEU A 75 17.16 24.72 7.55
CA LEU A 75 18.09 23.59 7.71
C LEU A 75 19.48 24.05 8.14
N TYR A 76 20.01 25.15 7.56
CA TYR A 76 21.30 25.73 7.98
C TYR A 76 21.29 26.09 9.47
N PHE A 77 20.27 26.79 9.95
CA PHE A 77 20.16 27.13 11.37
C PHE A 77 20.01 25.87 12.24
N THR A 78 19.23 24.90 11.83
CA THR A 78 19.10 23.64 12.57
C THR A 78 20.44 22.91 12.67
N PHE A 79 21.22 22.81 11.59
CA PHE A 79 22.54 22.16 11.60
C PHE A 79 23.56 22.89 12.47
N ASN A 80 23.54 24.24 12.51
CA ASN A 80 24.48 25.02 13.31
C ASN A 80 24.03 25.15 14.78
N ALA A 81 22.73 25.10 15.07
CA ALA A 81 22.21 25.18 16.44
C ALA A 81 22.46 23.89 17.25
N ILE A 82 22.65 22.74 16.58
CA ILE A 82 22.95 21.45 17.23
C ILE A 82 24.15 21.53 18.21
N ASN A 83 25.04 22.50 18.04
CA ASN A 83 26.20 22.70 18.93
C ASN A 83 25.93 23.58 20.15
N LYS A 84 24.80 24.28 20.27
CA LYS A 84 24.58 25.30 21.30
C LYS A 84 23.23 25.31 22.00
N PHE A 85 22.17 24.70 21.48
CA PHE A 85 20.83 24.74 22.07
C PHE A 85 20.14 23.37 22.04
N GLN A 86 19.48 23.03 23.14
CA GLN A 86 18.86 21.74 23.39
C GLN A 86 17.71 21.41 22.44
N ARG A 87 17.50 20.11 22.25
CA ARG A 87 16.55 19.30 21.51
C ARG A 87 15.16 19.91 21.16
N TYR A 88 14.68 20.92 21.88
CA TYR A 88 13.37 21.55 21.66
C TYR A 88 13.41 22.69 20.63
N GLY A 89 14.52 23.39 20.50
CA GLY A 89 14.68 24.48 19.53
C GLY A 89 14.69 23.97 18.08
N ASP A 90 15.34 22.85 17.85
CA ASP A 90 15.46 22.25 16.54
C ASP A 90 14.11 21.77 16.00
N SER A 91 13.29 21.16 16.87
CA SER A 91 11.95 20.70 16.51
C SER A 91 11.02 21.87 16.15
N ALA A 92 11.13 22.99 16.84
CA ALA A 92 10.33 24.19 16.58
C ALA A 92 10.70 24.84 15.24
N ILE A 93 12.02 24.97 14.94
CA ILE A 93 12.50 25.50 13.66
C ILE A 93 12.01 24.61 12.51
N ILE A 94 12.20 23.32 12.62
CA ILE A 94 11.76 22.35 11.60
C ILE A 94 10.25 22.42 11.39
N ALA A 95 9.46 22.45 12.46
CA ALA A 95 8.01 22.57 12.37
C ALA A 95 7.60 23.89 11.68
N ALA A 96 8.23 25.02 12.04
CA ALA A 96 7.97 26.31 11.42
C ALA A 96 8.31 26.31 9.92
N VAL A 97 9.47 25.76 9.54
CA VAL A 97 9.91 25.65 8.15
C VAL A 97 8.95 24.79 7.33
N SER A 98 8.59 23.61 7.84
CA SER A 98 7.70 22.70 7.13
C SER A 98 6.28 23.27 7.00
N THR A 99 5.77 23.95 8.04
CA THR A 99 4.49 24.65 7.99
C THR A 99 4.51 25.79 6.97
N THR A 100 5.57 26.61 6.96
CA THR A 100 5.71 27.69 5.99
C THR A 100 5.75 27.15 4.56
N ASN A 101 6.51 26.07 4.33
CA ASN A 101 6.57 25.42 3.01
C ASN A 101 5.20 24.86 2.56
N LEU A 102 4.44 24.26 3.46
CA LEU A 102 3.07 23.82 3.17
C LEU A 102 2.15 24.98 2.82
N LEU A 103 2.26 26.12 3.53
CA LEU A 103 1.46 27.32 3.22
C LEU A 103 1.83 27.93 1.87
N LEU A 104 3.10 27.92 1.50
CA LEU A 104 3.56 28.38 0.19
C LEU A 104 3.03 27.47 -0.92
N ALA A 105 3.12 26.15 -0.77
CA ALA A 105 2.54 25.20 -1.72
C ALA A 105 1.01 25.35 -1.84
N TYR A 106 0.30 25.55 -0.74
CA TYR A 106 -1.12 25.86 -0.75
C TYR A 106 -1.42 27.16 -1.52
N SER A 107 -0.58 28.20 -1.35
CA SER A 107 -0.74 29.47 -2.04
C SER A 107 -0.63 29.31 -3.55
N VAL A 108 0.33 28.50 -4.04
CA VAL A 108 0.46 28.17 -5.47
C VAL A 108 -0.82 27.49 -5.99
N ILE A 109 -1.33 26.49 -5.26
CA ILE A 109 -2.58 25.79 -5.64
C ILE A 109 -3.73 26.78 -5.72
N ARG A 110 -3.87 27.67 -4.75
CA ARG A 110 -4.93 28.68 -4.69
C ARG A 110 -4.84 29.67 -5.85
N ILE A 111 -3.65 30.21 -6.12
CA ILE A 111 -3.42 31.14 -7.23
C ILE A 111 -3.74 30.48 -8.57
N ILE A 112 -3.28 29.25 -8.80
CA ILE A 112 -3.55 28.51 -10.02
C ILE A 112 -5.05 28.27 -10.20
N ARG A 113 -5.76 27.88 -9.14
CA ARG A 113 -7.23 27.68 -9.20
C ARG A 113 -8.00 28.93 -9.61
N VAL A 114 -7.58 30.10 -9.12
CA VAL A 114 -8.23 31.37 -9.44
C VAL A 114 -7.84 31.90 -10.82
N ALA A 115 -6.57 31.71 -11.21
CA ALA A 115 -6.00 32.30 -12.42
C ALA A 115 -6.01 31.40 -13.66
N SER A 116 -6.37 30.13 -13.52
CA SER A 116 -6.36 29.19 -14.64
C SER A 116 -7.60 29.36 -15.53
N LYS A 117 -7.38 29.33 -16.84
CA LYS A 117 -8.46 29.26 -17.85
C LYS A 117 -9.18 27.93 -17.85
N ILE A 118 -8.53 26.89 -17.36
CA ILE A 118 -9.05 25.53 -17.28
C ILE A 118 -9.20 25.16 -15.82
N HIS A 119 -10.45 24.93 -15.40
CA HIS A 119 -10.80 24.55 -14.03
C HIS A 119 -10.86 23.02 -13.83
N GLU A 120 -10.59 22.27 -14.90
CA GLU A 120 -10.55 20.82 -14.80
C GLU A 120 -9.39 20.35 -13.91
N PRO A 121 -9.63 19.37 -13.04
CA PRO A 121 -8.57 18.79 -12.22
C PRO A 121 -7.50 18.12 -13.10
N LEU A 122 -6.21 18.18 -12.69
CA LEU A 122 -5.11 17.50 -13.38
C LEU A 122 -5.31 15.98 -13.44
N PHE A 123 -5.89 15.44 -12.39
CA PHE A 123 -6.20 14.03 -12.29
C PHE A 123 -7.72 13.85 -12.27
N ASP A 124 -8.18 12.78 -12.88
CA ASP A 124 -9.58 12.39 -12.80
C ASP A 124 -10.03 12.35 -11.32
N PRO A 125 -11.09 13.08 -10.92
CA PRO A 125 -11.59 13.10 -9.55
C PRO A 125 -11.88 11.70 -8.98
N ARG A 126 -12.11 10.73 -9.85
CA ARG A 126 -12.29 9.32 -9.47
C ARG A 126 -11.05 8.72 -8.81
N PHE A 127 -9.83 9.25 -9.05
CA PHE A 127 -8.64 8.85 -8.31
C PHE A 127 -8.74 9.08 -6.81
N ASN A 128 -9.57 10.01 -6.35
CA ASN A 128 -9.83 10.19 -4.93
C ASN A 128 -10.45 8.93 -4.29
N GLN A 129 -11.22 8.17 -5.07
CA GLN A 129 -11.80 6.89 -4.63
C GLN A 129 -10.76 5.80 -4.39
N ILE A 130 -9.58 5.93 -4.99
CA ILE A 130 -8.41 5.07 -4.72
C ILE A 130 -7.57 5.68 -3.61
N PHE A 131 -7.24 6.97 -3.71
CA PHE A 131 -6.30 7.63 -2.81
C PHE A 131 -6.82 7.68 -1.37
N THR A 132 -8.11 8.01 -1.17
CA THR A 132 -8.67 8.15 0.18
C THR A 132 -8.65 6.84 0.98
N PRO A 133 -9.19 5.70 0.48
CA PRO A 133 -9.12 4.44 1.22
C PRO A 133 -7.68 3.91 1.37
N ALA A 134 -6.81 4.12 0.37
CA ALA A 134 -5.42 3.75 0.47
C ALA A 134 -4.68 4.54 1.58
N LEU A 135 -4.84 5.86 1.60
CA LEU A 135 -4.24 6.72 2.63
C LEU A 135 -4.77 6.38 4.02
N PHE A 136 -6.08 6.16 4.16
CA PHE A 136 -6.69 5.82 5.43
C PHE A 136 -6.15 4.48 5.97
N SER A 137 -6.06 3.47 5.11
CA SER A 137 -5.48 2.17 5.44
C SER A 137 -3.99 2.26 5.79
N PHE A 138 -3.23 3.04 5.02
CA PHE A 138 -1.82 3.34 5.30
C PHE A 138 -1.66 3.92 6.71
N VAL A 139 -2.42 4.95 7.04
CA VAL A 139 -2.36 5.63 8.34
C VAL A 139 -2.71 4.68 9.47
N ILE A 140 -3.79 3.90 9.34
CA ILE A 140 -4.17 2.91 10.36
C ILE A 140 -3.04 1.93 10.62
N VAL A 141 -2.50 1.30 9.56
CA VAL A 141 -1.45 0.28 9.72
C VAL A 141 -0.16 0.91 10.23
N TYR A 142 0.21 2.08 9.75
CA TYR A 142 1.42 2.80 10.19
C TYR A 142 1.40 3.06 11.70
N PHE A 143 0.29 3.51 12.26
CA PHE A 143 0.20 3.77 13.70
C PHE A 143 -0.09 2.53 14.56
N LEU A 144 -0.73 1.51 13.98
CA LEU A 144 -1.02 0.25 14.67
C LEU A 144 0.22 -0.66 14.77
N ALA A 145 1.06 -0.67 13.74
CA ALA A 145 2.19 -1.59 13.63
C ALA A 145 3.15 -1.54 14.82
N PRO A 146 3.63 -0.38 15.32
CA PRO A 146 4.58 -0.35 16.44
C PRO A 146 4.05 -1.06 17.69
N LYS A 147 2.78 -0.82 18.01
CA LYS A 147 2.14 -1.41 19.19
C LYS A 147 2.00 -2.93 19.09
N LEU A 148 1.58 -3.42 17.90
CA LEU A 148 1.45 -4.86 17.69
C LEU A 148 2.81 -5.56 17.59
N ILE A 149 3.83 -4.91 17.04
CA ILE A 149 5.22 -5.41 17.02
C ILE A 149 5.73 -5.63 18.45
N GLU A 150 5.47 -4.67 19.36
CA GLU A 150 5.83 -4.79 20.77
C GLU A 150 5.13 -5.98 21.42
N ILE A 151 3.82 -6.12 21.25
CA ILE A 151 3.04 -7.26 21.77
C ILE A 151 3.56 -8.61 21.23
N PHE A 152 3.91 -8.68 19.95
CA PHE A 152 4.46 -9.90 19.38
C PHE A 152 5.84 -10.26 19.94
N LYS A 153 6.70 -9.24 20.17
CA LYS A 153 7.99 -9.43 20.85
C LYS A 153 7.84 -9.93 22.28
N GLU A 154 6.95 -9.32 23.05
CA GLU A 154 6.65 -9.74 24.42
C GLU A 154 6.12 -11.17 24.49
N ARG A 155 5.34 -11.58 23.50
CA ARG A 155 4.85 -12.96 23.38
C ARG A 155 5.90 -13.93 22.84
N GLY A 156 7.10 -13.46 22.51
CA GLY A 156 8.21 -14.28 22.01
C GLY A 156 7.99 -14.77 20.57
N LEU A 157 7.14 -14.11 19.80
CA LEU A 157 6.99 -14.36 18.35
C LEU A 157 8.09 -13.61 17.60
N VAL A 158 9.31 -14.11 17.70
CA VAL A 158 10.51 -13.47 17.18
C VAL A 158 11.35 -14.47 16.40
N THR A 159 11.84 -14.08 15.24
CA THR A 159 12.90 -14.79 14.54
C THR A 159 14.22 -14.19 14.96
N ASP A 160 15.04 -14.99 15.65
CA ASP A 160 16.37 -14.62 16.07
C ASP A 160 17.40 -15.26 15.11
N PRO A 161 18.24 -14.47 14.41
CA PRO A 161 19.26 -15.00 13.51
C PRO A 161 20.31 -15.86 14.21
N GLN A 162 20.46 -15.76 15.53
CA GLN A 162 21.38 -16.59 16.30
C GLN A 162 20.85 -18.01 16.51
N THR A 163 19.53 -18.17 16.60
CA THR A 163 18.89 -19.47 16.83
C THR A 163 18.28 -20.07 15.57
N HIS A 164 17.97 -19.25 14.57
CA HIS A 164 17.36 -19.65 13.30
C HIS A 164 18.30 -19.32 12.14
N SER A 165 19.38 -20.06 11.98
CA SER A 165 20.30 -19.86 10.85
C SER A 165 19.73 -20.48 9.56
N HIS A 166 19.35 -19.63 8.62
CA HIS A 166 19.02 -20.03 7.25
C HIS A 166 20.06 -19.44 6.29
N PRO A 167 20.59 -20.17 5.30
CA PRO A 167 21.64 -19.69 4.40
C PRO A 167 21.34 -18.37 3.66
N GLY A 168 20.06 -18.02 3.48
CA GLY A 168 19.62 -16.77 2.86
C GLY A 168 19.16 -15.68 3.85
N MET A 169 19.37 -15.84 5.17
CA MET A 169 18.87 -14.88 6.16
C MET A 169 19.77 -13.66 6.26
N ILE A 170 19.26 -12.51 5.82
CA ILE A 170 19.95 -11.21 5.88
C ILE A 170 19.75 -10.51 7.25
N LEU A 171 18.86 -11.04 8.10
CA LEU A 171 18.55 -10.48 9.41
C LEU A 171 19.80 -10.41 10.30
N LYS A 172 20.11 -9.18 10.77
CA LYS A 172 21.21 -8.94 11.75
C LYS A 172 20.71 -8.80 13.17
N LYS A 173 19.41 -8.60 13.38
CA LYS A 173 18.77 -8.40 14.71
C LYS A 173 17.48 -9.20 14.78
N PRO A 174 17.04 -9.59 15.99
CA PRO A 174 15.76 -10.25 16.17
C PRO A 174 14.60 -9.42 15.61
N SER A 175 13.76 -10.03 14.78
CA SER A 175 12.59 -9.41 14.16
C SER A 175 11.31 -10.13 14.58
N ALA A 176 10.26 -9.36 14.91
CA ALA A 176 8.96 -9.94 15.23
C ALA A 176 8.36 -10.68 14.03
N ARG A 177 7.50 -11.69 14.27
CA ARG A 177 6.65 -12.34 13.26
C ARG A 177 5.20 -11.93 13.46
N GLY A 178 4.42 -11.90 12.38
CA GLY A 178 3.00 -11.59 12.43
C GLY A 178 2.57 -10.38 11.61
N GLY A 179 3.40 -9.91 10.67
CA GLY A 179 3.07 -8.78 9.78
C GLY A 179 1.76 -8.99 9.01
N GLY A 180 1.48 -10.24 8.58
CA GLY A 180 0.21 -10.57 7.94
C GLY A 180 -1.02 -10.36 8.82
N MET A 181 -0.90 -10.54 10.14
CA MET A 181 -1.97 -10.23 11.10
C MET A 181 -2.21 -8.71 11.18
N ILE A 182 -1.14 -7.91 11.29
CA ILE A 182 -1.23 -6.43 11.32
C ILE A 182 -1.90 -5.92 10.05
N PHE A 183 -1.44 -6.42 8.89
CA PHE A 183 -2.02 -6.10 7.59
C PHE A 183 -3.52 -6.42 7.55
N THR A 184 -3.92 -7.63 7.94
CA THR A 184 -5.31 -8.08 7.90
C THR A 184 -6.20 -7.23 8.81
N ILE A 185 -5.75 -6.92 10.03
CA ILE A 185 -6.48 -6.02 10.95
C ILE A 185 -6.66 -4.64 10.30
N GLY A 186 -5.62 -4.08 9.69
CA GLY A 186 -5.69 -2.79 9.01
C GLY A 186 -6.67 -2.80 7.84
N VAL A 187 -6.65 -3.86 7.03
CA VAL A 187 -7.60 -4.03 5.92
C VAL A 187 -9.04 -4.10 6.44
N LEU A 188 -9.31 -4.92 7.46
CA LEU A 188 -10.65 -5.07 8.04
C LEU A 188 -11.19 -3.77 8.61
N LEU A 189 -10.38 -3.07 9.43
CA LEU A 189 -10.78 -1.80 10.02
C LEU A 189 -11.09 -0.75 8.96
N THR A 190 -10.34 -0.72 7.87
CA THR A 190 -10.57 0.24 6.78
C THR A 190 -11.76 -0.17 5.91
N ALA A 191 -11.93 -1.46 5.62
CA ALA A 191 -13.01 -1.95 4.76
C ALA A 191 -14.40 -1.59 5.31
N ILE A 192 -14.57 -1.56 6.65
CA ILE A 192 -15.81 -1.18 7.31
C ILE A 192 -16.31 0.23 6.86
N PHE A 193 -15.39 1.14 6.57
CA PHE A 193 -15.74 2.53 6.21
C PHE A 193 -15.94 2.74 4.71
N PHE A 194 -15.29 1.95 3.87
CA PHE A 194 -15.24 2.24 2.43
C PHE A 194 -15.96 1.21 1.57
N VAL A 195 -15.99 -0.05 1.99
CA VAL A 195 -16.47 -1.14 1.14
C VAL A 195 -17.85 -1.61 1.59
N LYS A 196 -18.77 -1.74 0.64
CA LYS A 196 -20.13 -2.24 0.95
C LYS A 196 -20.09 -3.76 1.18
N PRO A 197 -20.72 -4.25 2.26
CA PRO A 197 -20.78 -5.69 2.51
C PRO A 197 -21.65 -6.37 1.43
N SER A 198 -21.02 -7.24 0.66
CA SER A 198 -21.68 -8.16 -0.28
C SER A 198 -21.19 -9.58 0.01
N PRO A 199 -21.90 -10.64 -0.43
CA PRO A 199 -21.42 -12.00 -0.24
C PRO A 199 -19.99 -12.21 -0.72
N MET A 200 -19.62 -11.58 -1.83
CA MET A 200 -18.29 -11.63 -2.41
C MET A 200 -17.25 -10.97 -1.52
N ILE A 201 -17.49 -9.74 -1.07
CA ILE A 201 -16.59 -9.01 -0.15
C ILE A 201 -16.45 -9.75 1.17
N ILE A 202 -17.55 -10.22 1.74
CA ILE A 202 -17.53 -11.01 2.99
C ILE A 202 -16.71 -12.28 2.80
N GLY A 203 -16.89 -12.99 1.69
CA GLY A 203 -16.11 -14.19 1.36
C GLY A 203 -14.61 -13.90 1.30
N ILE A 204 -14.20 -12.78 0.65
CA ILE A 204 -12.81 -12.37 0.56
C ILE A 204 -12.24 -12.05 1.95
N LEU A 205 -12.94 -11.24 2.74
CA LEU A 205 -12.45 -10.80 4.06
C LEU A 205 -12.40 -11.98 5.05
N VAL A 206 -13.39 -12.86 5.04
CA VAL A 206 -13.41 -14.07 5.89
C VAL A 206 -12.26 -15.02 5.51
N SER A 207 -12.00 -15.24 4.23
CA SER A 207 -10.85 -16.01 3.78
C SER A 207 -9.52 -15.37 4.22
N ALA A 208 -9.40 -14.04 4.15
CA ALA A 208 -8.22 -13.34 4.61
C ALA A 208 -8.01 -13.49 6.12
N VAL A 209 -9.08 -13.45 6.91
CA VAL A 209 -9.02 -13.70 8.38
C VAL A 209 -8.58 -15.14 8.65
N PHE A 210 -9.16 -16.13 7.99
CA PHE A 210 -8.75 -17.54 8.17
C PHE A 210 -7.28 -17.75 7.78
N ALA A 211 -6.84 -17.11 6.70
CA ALA A 211 -5.43 -17.13 6.29
C ALA A 211 -4.52 -16.47 7.34
N ALA A 212 -4.91 -15.31 7.88
CA ALA A 212 -4.13 -14.64 8.92
C ALA A 212 -4.04 -15.47 10.20
N VAL A 213 -5.15 -16.11 10.61
CA VAL A 213 -5.19 -16.99 11.77
C VAL A 213 -4.32 -18.23 11.55
N LEU A 214 -4.46 -18.88 10.38
CA LEU A 214 -3.62 -20.02 10.02
C LEU A 214 -2.14 -19.63 10.03
N GLY A 215 -1.82 -18.46 9.45
CA GLY A 215 -0.47 -17.91 9.44
C GLY A 215 0.08 -17.64 10.82
N TYR A 216 -0.74 -17.09 11.70
CA TYR A 216 -0.36 -16.84 13.09
C TYR A 216 -0.06 -18.15 13.84
N ILE A 217 -0.87 -19.18 13.67
CA ILE A 217 -0.65 -20.52 14.28
C ILE A 217 0.67 -21.12 13.77
N ASP A 218 0.94 -21.02 12.48
CA ASP A 218 2.21 -21.48 11.89
C ASP A 218 3.42 -20.68 12.42
N ASP A 219 3.28 -19.36 12.55
CA ASP A 219 4.34 -18.50 13.12
C ASP A 219 4.62 -18.84 14.59
N VAL A 220 3.57 -19.16 15.37
CA VAL A 220 3.72 -19.66 16.74
C VAL A 220 4.44 -21.00 16.76
N GLN A 221 4.06 -21.95 15.88
CA GLN A 221 4.73 -23.26 15.79
C GLN A 221 6.21 -23.10 15.42
N ASN A 222 6.54 -22.21 14.48
CA ASN A 222 7.92 -21.97 14.06
C ASN A 222 8.79 -21.27 15.11
N THR A 223 8.21 -20.51 16.03
CA THR A 223 8.95 -19.78 17.08
C THR A 223 8.96 -20.53 18.40
N LYS A 224 7.87 -21.22 18.72
CA LYS A 224 7.67 -21.99 19.96
C LYS A 224 7.00 -23.33 19.59
N PRO A 225 7.78 -24.34 19.18
CA PRO A 225 7.21 -25.60 18.75
C PRO A 225 6.25 -26.19 19.78
N ILE A 226 5.00 -26.36 19.39
CA ILE A 226 3.95 -26.95 20.21
C ILE A 226 3.58 -28.29 19.58
N SER A 227 3.70 -29.37 20.32
CA SER A 227 3.45 -30.74 19.80
C SER A 227 2.09 -30.91 19.11
N LYS A 228 1.07 -30.17 19.56
CA LYS A 228 -0.29 -30.18 18.97
C LYS A 228 -0.31 -29.66 17.52
N PHE A 229 0.61 -28.80 17.14
CA PHE A 229 0.68 -28.18 15.80
C PHE A 229 1.82 -28.71 14.93
N ALA A 230 2.57 -29.70 15.41
CA ALA A 230 3.66 -30.32 14.65
C ALA A 230 3.24 -30.85 13.27
N TRP A 231 2.00 -31.20 13.10
CA TRP A 231 1.44 -31.62 11.81
C TRP A 231 1.45 -30.52 10.73
N LEU A 232 1.55 -29.23 11.11
CA LEU A 232 1.72 -28.09 10.19
C LEU A 232 3.12 -28.05 9.54
N GLU A 233 4.08 -28.75 10.06
CA GLU A 233 5.43 -28.86 9.46
C GLU A 233 5.40 -29.61 8.11
N ASN A 234 4.36 -30.42 7.87
CA ASN A 234 4.18 -31.13 6.62
C ASN A 234 3.67 -30.19 5.50
N PRO A 235 4.43 -30.00 4.40
CA PRO A 235 4.05 -29.09 3.32
C PRO A 235 2.71 -29.44 2.66
N VAL A 236 2.41 -30.73 2.52
CA VAL A 236 1.15 -31.20 1.89
C VAL A 236 -0.06 -30.79 2.72
N LYS A 237 0.05 -30.90 4.05
CA LYS A 237 -1.03 -30.47 4.96
C LYS A 237 -1.22 -28.96 4.94
N ARG A 238 -0.12 -28.18 4.80
CA ARG A 238 -0.20 -26.74 4.62
C ARG A 238 -0.97 -26.36 3.35
N VAL A 239 -0.62 -26.97 2.21
CA VAL A 239 -1.32 -26.73 0.93
C VAL A 239 -2.80 -27.12 1.03
N PHE A 240 -3.12 -28.24 1.67
CA PHE A 240 -4.50 -28.65 1.91
C PHE A 240 -5.28 -27.61 2.74
N LEU A 241 -4.68 -27.09 3.84
CA LEU A 241 -5.29 -26.02 4.64
C LEU A 241 -5.47 -24.72 3.86
N GLN A 242 -4.49 -24.36 3.03
CA GLN A 242 -4.65 -23.21 2.13
C GLN A 242 -5.87 -23.39 1.22
N GLY A 243 -6.10 -24.60 0.70
CA GLY A 243 -7.31 -24.94 -0.06
C GLY A 243 -8.59 -24.73 0.75
N LEU A 244 -8.62 -25.15 2.03
CA LEU A 244 -9.77 -24.93 2.91
C LEU A 244 -10.02 -23.44 3.19
N VAL A 245 -8.97 -22.65 3.35
CA VAL A 245 -9.08 -21.20 3.56
C VAL A 245 -9.67 -20.47 2.35
N VAL A 246 -9.64 -21.07 1.16
CA VAL A 246 -10.27 -20.54 -0.06
C VAL A 246 -11.79 -20.77 -0.08
N LEU A 247 -12.33 -21.70 0.71
CA LEU A 247 -13.78 -22.03 0.66
C LEU A 247 -14.71 -20.83 0.87
N PRO A 248 -14.48 -19.90 1.82
CA PRO A 248 -15.34 -18.72 1.95
C PRO A 248 -15.35 -17.83 0.69
N LEU A 249 -14.25 -17.77 -0.07
CA LEU A 249 -14.21 -17.09 -1.37
C LEU A 249 -15.21 -17.74 -2.35
N ILE A 250 -15.17 -19.04 -2.48
CA ILE A 250 -16.04 -19.79 -3.37
C ILE A 250 -17.52 -19.61 -2.98
N ILE A 251 -17.82 -19.73 -1.67
CA ILE A 251 -19.17 -19.50 -1.12
C ILE A 251 -19.63 -18.06 -1.39
N GLY A 252 -18.73 -17.08 -1.31
CA GLY A 252 -18.99 -15.69 -1.65
C GLY A 252 -19.19 -15.42 -3.15
N GLY A 253 -18.98 -16.42 -4.01
CA GLY A 253 -19.15 -16.31 -5.45
C GLY A 253 -17.91 -15.88 -6.22
N VAL A 254 -16.73 -15.87 -5.59
CA VAL A 254 -15.45 -15.61 -6.27
C VAL A 254 -15.04 -16.89 -7.02
N VAL A 255 -15.48 -17.01 -8.25
CA VAL A 255 -15.21 -18.18 -9.09
C VAL A 255 -14.76 -17.72 -10.48
N MET A 256 -13.69 -18.31 -10.98
CA MET A 256 -13.15 -18.04 -12.31
C MET A 256 -14.01 -18.74 -13.37
N LYS A 257 -14.91 -17.98 -14.01
CA LYS A 257 -15.85 -18.53 -15.00
C LYS A 257 -15.25 -18.68 -16.40
N THR A 258 -14.27 -17.84 -16.74
CA THR A 258 -13.65 -17.82 -18.06
C THR A 258 -12.15 -17.64 -17.98
N VAL A 259 -11.44 -18.26 -18.91
CA VAL A 259 -9.98 -18.06 -19.13
C VAL A 259 -9.76 -17.71 -20.60
N ASN A 260 -8.90 -16.73 -20.86
CA ASN A 260 -8.53 -16.39 -22.24
C ASN A 260 -7.70 -17.52 -22.85
N ASN A 261 -8.07 -17.95 -24.03
CA ASN A 261 -7.26 -18.84 -24.84
C ASN A 261 -6.15 -17.99 -25.50
N PRO A 262 -4.86 -18.29 -25.34
CA PRO A 262 -3.77 -17.53 -25.95
C PRO A 262 -3.80 -17.56 -27.48
N PHE A 263 -4.47 -18.54 -28.09
CA PHE A 263 -4.53 -18.66 -29.55
C PHE A 263 -5.79 -18.01 -30.13
N SER A 264 -6.96 -18.14 -29.50
CA SER A 264 -8.18 -17.43 -29.90
C SER A 264 -9.35 -17.64 -28.91
N GLY A 265 -10.13 -16.59 -28.66
CA GLY A 265 -11.39 -16.67 -27.89
C GLY A 265 -11.22 -16.87 -26.39
N GLN A 266 -12.28 -17.37 -25.77
CA GLN A 266 -12.37 -17.65 -24.34
C GLN A 266 -12.80 -19.10 -24.08
N VAL A 267 -12.22 -19.71 -23.07
CA VAL A 267 -12.66 -21.02 -22.54
C VAL A 267 -13.60 -20.76 -21.38
N PHE A 268 -14.82 -21.27 -21.47
CA PHE A 268 -15.83 -21.18 -20.41
C PHE A 268 -15.66 -22.35 -19.46
N LEU A 269 -15.24 -22.07 -18.23
CA LEU A 269 -15.02 -23.08 -17.19
C LEU A 269 -16.33 -23.47 -16.50
N ASP A 270 -17.37 -22.66 -16.63
CA ASP A 270 -18.70 -22.87 -16.09
C ASP A 270 -19.67 -23.52 -17.08
N ALA A 271 -19.16 -24.04 -18.21
CA ALA A 271 -19.97 -24.75 -19.20
C ALA A 271 -20.62 -26.03 -18.64
N TRP A 272 -19.94 -26.69 -17.69
CA TRP A 272 -20.46 -27.87 -17.01
C TRP A 272 -20.91 -27.50 -15.60
N LYS A 273 -22.23 -27.62 -15.37
CA LYS A 273 -22.87 -27.30 -14.10
C LYS A 273 -23.52 -28.58 -13.50
N LEU A 274 -23.38 -28.73 -12.20
CA LEU A 274 -24.05 -29.73 -11.37
C LEU A 274 -25.00 -29.01 -10.43
N ASN A 275 -26.20 -29.54 -10.30
CA ASN A 275 -27.12 -29.07 -9.29
C ASN A 275 -27.04 -30.00 -8.06
N LEU A 276 -26.44 -29.48 -6.98
CA LEU A 276 -26.32 -30.19 -5.70
C LEU A 276 -27.15 -29.46 -4.66
N PHE A 277 -28.15 -30.15 -4.11
CA PHE A 277 -29.06 -29.60 -3.08
C PHE A 277 -29.74 -28.27 -3.48
N GLY A 278 -30.08 -28.09 -4.77
CA GLY A 278 -30.73 -26.88 -5.26
C GLY A 278 -29.75 -25.71 -5.58
N VAL A 279 -28.45 -25.93 -5.43
CA VAL A 279 -27.41 -24.94 -5.78
C VAL A 279 -26.69 -25.37 -7.06
N GLU A 280 -26.70 -24.49 -8.07
CA GLU A 280 -25.90 -24.71 -9.28
C GLU A 280 -24.44 -24.47 -8.99
N MET A 281 -23.62 -25.47 -9.15
CA MET A 281 -22.18 -25.44 -8.97
C MET A 281 -21.45 -25.76 -10.28
N ALA A 282 -20.37 -25.09 -10.57
CA ALA A 282 -19.48 -25.38 -11.71
C ALA A 282 -18.15 -25.97 -11.19
N PRO A 283 -18.05 -27.30 -11.03
CA PRO A 283 -16.91 -27.93 -10.35
C PRO A 283 -15.57 -27.62 -10.98
N ILE A 284 -15.48 -27.57 -12.31
CA ILE A 284 -14.26 -27.25 -13.02
C ILE A 284 -13.80 -25.83 -12.67
N ALA A 285 -14.72 -24.86 -12.72
CA ALA A 285 -14.44 -23.47 -12.37
C ALA A 285 -13.98 -23.33 -10.91
N ILE A 286 -14.60 -24.07 -9.98
CA ILE A 286 -14.24 -24.07 -8.56
C ILE A 286 -12.81 -24.64 -8.38
N ILE A 287 -12.52 -25.82 -8.95
CA ILE A 287 -11.20 -26.46 -8.83
C ILE A 287 -10.12 -25.53 -9.38
N ILE A 288 -10.32 -24.97 -10.57
CA ILE A 288 -9.35 -24.05 -11.19
C ILE A 288 -9.17 -22.79 -10.33
N THR A 289 -10.25 -22.25 -9.74
CA THR A 289 -10.15 -21.11 -8.82
C THR A 289 -9.34 -21.45 -7.58
N VAL A 290 -9.57 -22.59 -6.95
CA VAL A 290 -8.79 -23.03 -5.77
C VAL A 290 -7.31 -23.19 -6.14
N VAL A 291 -7.01 -23.87 -7.25
CA VAL A 291 -5.65 -24.07 -7.73
C VAL A 291 -4.97 -22.69 -8.00
N TRP A 292 -5.67 -21.78 -8.66
CA TRP A 292 -5.20 -20.43 -8.94
C TRP A 292 -4.87 -19.67 -7.66
N VAL A 293 -5.80 -19.62 -6.70
CA VAL A 293 -5.61 -18.89 -5.44
C VAL A 293 -4.45 -19.49 -4.64
N VAL A 294 -4.39 -20.80 -4.49
CA VAL A 294 -3.30 -21.49 -3.77
C VAL A 294 -1.96 -21.26 -4.46
N TRP A 295 -1.92 -21.26 -5.79
CA TRP A 295 -0.72 -20.96 -6.55
C TRP A 295 -0.22 -19.52 -6.30
N ILE A 296 -1.12 -18.51 -6.38
CA ILE A 296 -0.77 -17.10 -6.11
C ILE A 296 -0.27 -16.91 -4.68
N ILE A 297 -0.92 -17.53 -3.70
CA ILE A 297 -0.50 -17.46 -2.30
C ILE A 297 0.94 -17.95 -2.14
N ASN A 298 1.27 -19.11 -2.71
CA ASN A 298 2.60 -19.70 -2.57
C ASN A 298 3.66 -18.92 -3.35
N LEU A 299 3.32 -18.46 -4.58
CA LEU A 299 4.19 -17.64 -5.39
C LEU A 299 4.60 -16.34 -4.67
N LEU A 300 3.61 -15.64 -4.11
CA LEU A 300 3.88 -14.43 -3.34
C LEU A 300 4.66 -14.71 -2.06
N SER A 301 4.41 -15.84 -1.40
CA SER A 301 5.12 -16.22 -0.18
C SER A 301 6.62 -16.42 -0.38
N TRP A 302 7.07 -16.75 -1.59
CA TRP A 302 8.50 -16.86 -1.90
C TRP A 302 9.22 -15.52 -1.82
N SER A 303 8.56 -14.42 -2.16
CA SER A 303 9.13 -13.05 -2.04
C SER A 303 9.20 -12.53 -0.60
N ASN A 304 8.75 -13.30 0.38
CA ASN A 304 8.70 -12.87 1.80
C ASN A 304 10.04 -13.03 2.54
N GLY A 305 11.10 -13.45 1.85
CA GLY A 305 12.43 -13.66 2.44
C GLY A 305 13.29 -12.41 2.55
N VAL A 306 12.96 -11.34 1.82
CA VAL A 306 13.75 -10.11 1.74
C VAL A 306 13.02 -8.95 2.42
N ASP A 307 13.77 -8.17 3.22
CA ASP A 307 13.25 -7.01 3.96
C ASP A 307 12.56 -6.01 3.03
N GLY A 308 11.29 -5.72 3.30
CA GLY A 308 10.47 -4.76 2.55
C GLY A 308 9.93 -5.24 1.20
N GLN A 309 10.51 -6.28 0.61
CA GLN A 309 10.13 -6.74 -0.74
C GLN A 309 8.65 -7.13 -0.81
N TYR A 310 8.19 -7.98 0.08
CA TYR A 310 6.81 -8.43 0.10
C TYR A 310 5.82 -7.26 0.26
N SER A 311 6.08 -6.34 1.22
CA SER A 311 5.25 -5.15 1.40
C SER A 311 5.21 -4.28 0.14
N GLY A 312 6.34 -4.09 -0.52
CA GLY A 312 6.42 -3.34 -1.78
C GLY A 312 5.60 -4.00 -2.90
N ILE A 313 5.77 -5.31 -3.11
CA ILE A 313 5.05 -6.07 -4.15
C ILE A 313 3.54 -6.00 -3.93
N ILE A 314 3.06 -6.30 -2.70
CA ILE A 314 1.63 -6.24 -2.39
C ILE A 314 1.07 -4.83 -2.55
N GLY A 315 1.83 -3.81 -2.12
CA GLY A 315 1.43 -2.40 -2.25
C GLY A 315 1.27 -1.97 -3.71
N ILE A 316 2.26 -2.28 -4.55
CA ILE A 316 2.23 -1.98 -5.99
C ILE A 316 1.14 -2.78 -6.69
N ALA A 317 1.02 -4.08 -6.40
CA ALA A 317 0.00 -4.95 -6.98
C ALA A 317 -1.42 -4.46 -6.66
N GLY A 318 -1.69 -4.12 -5.39
CA GLY A 318 -2.97 -3.57 -4.97
C GLY A 318 -3.30 -2.26 -5.68
N LEU A 319 -2.31 -1.34 -5.78
CA LEU A 319 -2.50 -0.08 -6.49
C LEU A 319 -2.79 -0.29 -7.97
N MET A 320 -2.06 -1.18 -8.63
CA MET A 320 -2.28 -1.50 -10.05
C MET A 320 -3.66 -2.09 -10.29
N VAL A 321 -4.10 -3.03 -9.43
CA VAL A 321 -5.46 -3.59 -9.52
C VAL A 321 -6.51 -2.47 -9.31
N ALA A 322 -6.33 -1.58 -8.33
CA ALA A 322 -7.24 -0.46 -8.11
C ALA A 322 -7.35 0.46 -9.34
N ILE A 323 -6.22 0.84 -9.94
CA ILE A 323 -6.18 1.70 -11.15
C ILE A 323 -6.83 0.99 -12.34
N MET A 324 -6.59 -0.31 -12.52
CA MET A 324 -7.22 -1.08 -13.61
C MET A 324 -8.72 -1.18 -13.41
N THR A 325 -9.16 -1.46 -12.19
CA THR A 325 -10.57 -1.56 -11.84
C THR A 325 -11.30 -0.21 -11.98
N LEU A 326 -10.59 0.91 -11.75
CA LEU A 326 -11.14 2.26 -12.00
C LEU A 326 -11.62 2.44 -13.45
N ARG A 327 -10.91 1.85 -14.41
CA ARG A 327 -11.31 1.90 -15.83
C ARG A 327 -12.58 1.08 -16.09
N LEU A 328 -12.79 0.01 -15.33
CA LEU A 328 -13.96 -0.87 -15.48
C LEU A 328 -15.22 -0.28 -14.85
N LEU A 329 -15.13 0.71 -13.97
CA LEU A 329 -16.29 1.38 -13.34
C LEU A 329 -17.25 1.99 -14.36
N HIS A 330 -16.75 2.34 -15.54
CA HIS A 330 -17.61 2.88 -16.62
C HIS A 330 -18.55 1.81 -17.18
N PHE A 331 -18.15 0.54 -17.15
CA PHE A 331 -18.90 -0.59 -17.68
C PHE A 331 -19.68 -1.35 -16.60
N ASP A 332 -19.13 -1.42 -15.39
CA ASP A 332 -19.71 -2.16 -14.27
C ASP A 332 -19.49 -1.40 -12.94
N PRO A 333 -20.52 -0.68 -12.46
CA PRO A 333 -20.45 0.04 -11.18
C PRO A 333 -20.17 -0.85 -9.97
N ALA A 334 -20.46 -2.17 -10.05
CA ALA A 334 -20.19 -3.11 -8.96
C ALA A 334 -18.67 -3.30 -8.71
N GLN A 335 -17.83 -2.93 -9.69
CA GLN A 335 -16.38 -2.95 -9.54
C GLN A 335 -15.85 -1.91 -8.54
N LYS A 336 -16.68 -0.96 -8.07
CA LYS A 336 -16.27 0.06 -7.12
C LYS A 336 -15.73 -0.54 -5.82
N ASP A 337 -16.45 -1.48 -5.23
CA ASP A 337 -16.04 -2.11 -3.97
C ASP A 337 -14.73 -2.91 -4.14
N MET A 338 -14.51 -3.51 -5.31
CA MET A 338 -13.25 -4.19 -5.63
C MET A 338 -12.09 -3.22 -5.78
N MET A 339 -12.31 -2.09 -6.42
CA MET A 339 -11.34 -1.01 -6.55
C MET A 339 -10.93 -0.45 -5.18
N GLU A 340 -11.91 -0.16 -4.33
CA GLU A 340 -11.68 0.37 -2.98
C GLU A 340 -10.96 -0.66 -2.12
N LEU A 341 -11.32 -1.95 -2.18
CA LEU A 341 -10.62 -3.01 -1.46
C LEU A 341 -9.17 -3.16 -1.95
N ALA A 342 -8.92 -3.08 -3.25
CA ALA A 342 -7.57 -3.11 -3.80
C ALA A 342 -6.72 -1.91 -3.33
N ALA A 343 -7.32 -0.71 -3.25
CA ALA A 343 -6.69 0.49 -2.72
C ALA A 343 -6.36 0.34 -1.22
N ILE A 344 -7.27 -0.26 -0.43
CA ILE A 344 -7.06 -0.57 0.99
C ILE A 344 -5.88 -1.53 1.17
N VAL A 345 -5.81 -2.58 0.36
CA VAL A 345 -4.68 -3.53 0.36
C VAL A 345 -3.36 -2.82 0.08
N ALA A 346 -3.34 -1.94 -0.92
CA ALA A 346 -2.15 -1.15 -1.23
C ALA A 346 -1.73 -0.29 -0.06
N GLY A 347 -2.66 0.46 0.53
CA GLY A 347 -2.41 1.32 1.67
C GLY A 347 -1.92 0.55 2.90
N ALA A 348 -2.58 -0.55 3.26
CA ALA A 348 -2.20 -1.38 4.39
C ALA A 348 -0.77 -1.93 4.25
N SER A 349 -0.44 -2.42 3.07
CA SER A 349 0.89 -2.97 2.80
C SER A 349 1.98 -1.92 2.83
N LEU A 350 1.74 -0.75 2.21
CA LEU A 350 2.66 0.38 2.23
C LEU A 350 2.80 0.98 3.63
N GLY A 351 1.75 0.95 4.47
CA GLY A 351 1.81 1.35 5.88
C GLY A 351 2.68 0.43 6.74
N LEU A 352 2.77 -0.85 6.37
CA LEU A 352 3.66 -1.82 7.02
C LEU A 352 5.10 -1.76 6.48
N LEU A 353 5.30 -1.22 5.27
CA LEU A 353 6.59 -1.18 4.59
C LEU A 353 7.73 -0.58 5.44
N PRO A 354 7.57 0.57 6.14
CA PRO A 354 8.64 1.16 6.95
C PRO A 354 9.15 0.25 8.07
N TYR A 355 8.29 -0.63 8.57
CA TYR A 355 8.62 -1.56 9.66
C TYR A 355 9.19 -2.89 9.15
N SER A 356 8.85 -3.27 7.93
CA SER A 356 9.41 -4.45 7.24
C SER A 356 10.65 -4.13 6.41
N TRP A 357 11.01 -2.85 6.22
CA TRP A 357 12.23 -2.40 5.53
C TRP A 357 13.48 -2.68 6.37
N HIS A 358 14.60 -2.83 5.67
CA HIS A 358 15.89 -3.12 6.34
C HIS A 358 16.37 -1.95 7.25
N PRO A 359 16.78 -2.21 8.50
CA PRO A 359 16.71 -3.47 9.25
C PRO A 359 15.29 -3.77 9.74
N SER A 360 14.73 -4.90 9.32
CA SER A 360 13.35 -5.27 9.56
C SER A 360 13.01 -5.39 11.05
N GLN A 361 11.94 -4.73 11.47
CA GLN A 361 11.38 -4.83 12.82
C GLN A 361 10.29 -5.90 12.90
N ILE A 362 9.66 -6.22 11.74
CA ILE A 362 8.63 -7.23 11.61
C ILE A 362 8.74 -7.96 10.27
N MET A 363 8.63 -9.26 10.33
CA MET A 363 8.45 -10.14 9.18
C MET A 363 6.97 -10.47 8.99
N TRP A 364 6.53 -10.60 7.74
CA TRP A 364 5.15 -10.99 7.44
C TRP A 364 4.78 -12.36 8.01
N GLY A 365 5.78 -13.26 8.09
CA GLY A 365 5.58 -14.63 8.51
C GLY A 365 4.71 -15.42 7.52
N PHE A 366 4.16 -16.54 7.97
CA PHE A 366 3.23 -17.32 7.15
C PHE A 366 1.87 -16.59 6.97
N GLY A 367 1.58 -15.59 7.82
CA GLY A 367 0.41 -14.71 7.68
C GLY A 367 0.39 -13.88 6.38
N ALA A 368 1.49 -13.82 5.63
CA ALA A 368 1.59 -13.27 4.28
C ALA A 368 0.51 -13.82 3.33
N ILE A 369 0.08 -15.08 3.52
CA ILE A 369 -0.98 -15.69 2.73
C ILE A 369 -2.30 -14.91 2.75
N SER A 370 -2.57 -14.12 3.78
CA SER A 370 -3.78 -13.29 3.86
C SER A 370 -3.83 -12.21 2.77
N ALA A 371 -2.70 -11.54 2.52
CA ALA A 371 -2.59 -10.59 1.43
C ALA A 371 -2.66 -11.29 0.05
N GLY A 372 -2.02 -12.45 -0.07
CA GLY A 372 -2.07 -13.29 -1.26
C GLY A 372 -3.49 -13.69 -1.64
N ILE A 373 -4.32 -14.11 -0.67
CA ILE A 373 -5.74 -14.46 -0.88
C ILE A 373 -6.53 -13.27 -1.42
N ILE A 374 -6.39 -12.10 -0.82
CA ILE A 374 -7.14 -10.92 -1.28
C ILE A 374 -6.73 -10.56 -2.71
N LEU A 375 -5.42 -10.51 -3.00
CA LEU A 375 -4.95 -10.20 -4.35
C LEU A 375 -5.37 -11.26 -5.37
N ALA A 376 -5.32 -12.54 -5.02
CA ALA A 376 -5.80 -13.61 -5.89
C ALA A 376 -7.30 -13.48 -6.18
N ALA A 377 -8.12 -13.21 -5.16
CA ALA A 377 -9.54 -12.96 -5.31
C ALA A 377 -9.82 -11.74 -6.21
N LEU A 378 -9.14 -10.63 -5.96
CA LEU A 378 -9.24 -9.42 -6.77
C LEU A 378 -8.84 -9.68 -8.23
N SER A 379 -7.82 -10.51 -8.50
CA SER A 379 -7.43 -10.87 -9.86
C SER A 379 -8.51 -11.66 -10.60
N VAL A 380 -9.29 -12.47 -9.89
CA VAL A 380 -10.40 -13.23 -10.46
C VAL A 380 -11.58 -12.32 -10.76
N VAL A 381 -11.95 -11.45 -9.83
CA VAL A 381 -13.17 -10.62 -9.90
C VAL A 381 -13.01 -9.40 -10.79
N SER A 382 -11.87 -8.72 -10.69
CA SER A 382 -11.63 -7.49 -11.45
C SER A 382 -11.39 -7.72 -12.94
N GLN A 383 -11.51 -8.98 -13.41
CA GLN A 383 -11.19 -9.36 -14.79
C GLN A 383 -9.78 -8.90 -15.24
N ALA A 384 -8.97 -8.41 -14.32
CA ALA A 384 -7.55 -8.13 -14.50
C ALA A 384 -6.80 -9.46 -14.66
N LYS A 385 -7.15 -10.15 -15.71
CA LYS A 385 -6.92 -11.56 -16.01
C LYS A 385 -5.45 -11.97 -15.86
N ILE A 386 -5.22 -13.25 -15.90
CA ILE A 386 -3.95 -13.99 -15.81
C ILE A 386 -2.73 -13.19 -16.29
N ALA A 387 -2.83 -12.48 -17.41
CA ALA A 387 -1.74 -11.68 -17.95
C ALA A 387 -1.27 -10.55 -17.01
N THR A 388 -2.20 -9.85 -16.36
CA THR A 388 -1.85 -8.77 -15.42
C THR A 388 -1.26 -9.32 -14.13
N SER A 389 -1.82 -10.43 -13.63
CA SER A 389 -1.29 -11.12 -12.46
C SER A 389 0.12 -11.66 -12.73
N ILE A 390 0.38 -12.21 -13.92
CA ILE A 390 1.72 -12.65 -14.33
C ILE A 390 2.69 -11.47 -14.36
N ILE A 391 2.32 -10.33 -14.95
CA ILE A 391 3.21 -9.15 -15.02
C ILE A 391 3.54 -8.64 -13.61
N VAL A 392 2.54 -8.52 -12.74
CA VAL A 392 2.73 -8.07 -11.36
C VAL A 392 3.55 -9.05 -10.53
N LEU A 393 3.42 -10.35 -10.83
CA LEU A 393 4.09 -11.43 -10.14
C LEU A 393 5.39 -11.89 -10.82
N THR A 394 5.80 -11.22 -11.91
CA THR A 394 7.03 -11.57 -12.63
C THR A 394 8.25 -11.50 -11.71
N VAL A 395 8.33 -10.48 -10.83
CA VAL A 395 9.46 -10.35 -9.90
C VAL A 395 9.55 -11.55 -8.96
N PRO A 396 8.51 -11.92 -8.18
CA PRO A 396 8.58 -13.12 -7.32
C PRO A 396 8.68 -14.44 -8.08
N PHE A 397 8.38 -14.44 -9.38
CA PHE A 397 8.49 -15.65 -10.21
C PHE A 397 9.92 -15.88 -10.75
N LEU A 398 10.66 -14.79 -10.95
CA LEU A 398 12.05 -14.85 -11.47
C LEU A 398 13.11 -14.91 -10.36
N ASP A 399 12.74 -14.62 -9.12
CA ASP A 399 13.60 -14.64 -7.93
C ASP A 399 13.66 -16.04 -7.31
#